data_6b6ea143abaa87b33dcc226da690260a
#
_entry.id   6b6ea143abaa87b33dcc226da690260a
#
_cell.length_a   1.000
_cell.length_b   1.000
_cell.length_c   1.000
_cell.angle_alpha   90.00
_cell.angle_beta   90.00
_cell.angle_gamma   90.00
#
_symmetry.space_group_name_H-M   'P 1'
#
loop_
_entity.id
_entity.type
_entity.pdbx_description
1 polymer ?
#
loop_
_entity_poly.entity_id
_entity_poly.type
_entity_poly.pdbx_seq_one_letter_code
_entity_poly.pdbx_strand_id
1 'polypeptide(L)'
;MTNSNVSHQFDVVIIGAGAAGLFCAGVAGQAGLKVLVIDHSDKVAEKIRISGGGRANFTNKDVSPANFLSDNPHFCRSALSRYTPRDFIALMDKHGIAHHEKHKGQLFCDNSAQDLIDMLLKECEAGGVQRWQPCGVKSISFNEVKNDVNCYDNNSDFEASKNDSSQRIHCLSSYEINSDFGIIHAPSIVVATGGLSIPKIGATDFGYRIAKQFNLRLVEPRPALVPLTFDGEAWLPYANLAGLALPVIIETGTKKSKSNEKASFSEDLLFTHKGLSGPAVLQISSFWRENGTIRLNLAPNTDVLALLQQSKSRSHKLVTNELANFVPSRLADAWTSTDAALQRPMSDVPDKALTQLAERLSNWELTPTGTEGYKKAEVTLGGVDTRDVSSQTMESKQPGLYFIGEVLDVTGWLGGYNFQWAWASAFACAQGLKAKLTEKTS
;
A
#
# COMPACT_ATOMS: atom_id res chain seq x y z
N MET A 1 28.37 -24.61 17.02
CA MET A 1 27.34 -25.62 17.33
C MET A 1 26.15 -24.88 17.90
N THR A 2 25.16 -24.56 17.09
CA THR A 2 23.95 -23.83 17.50
C THR A 2 22.99 -24.84 18.14
N ASN A 3 22.62 -24.62 19.40
CA ASN A 3 21.62 -25.39 20.14
C ASN A 3 20.27 -25.33 19.40
N SER A 4 20.02 -26.33 18.54
CA SER A 4 18.82 -26.44 17.70
C SER A 4 17.56 -26.98 18.40
N ASN A 5 17.56 -27.06 19.74
CA ASN A 5 16.46 -27.70 20.52
C ASN A 5 15.71 -26.73 21.45
N VAL A 6 15.84 -25.42 21.31
CA VAL A 6 15.03 -24.50 22.11
C VAL A 6 13.68 -24.30 21.41
N SER A 7 12.62 -24.75 22.05
CA SER A 7 11.23 -24.56 21.59
C SER A 7 10.60 -23.40 22.36
N HIS A 8 9.96 -22.49 21.65
CA HIS A 8 9.30 -21.31 22.21
C HIS A 8 7.81 -21.37 21.96
N GLN A 9 7.02 -20.92 22.94
CA GLN A 9 5.55 -20.90 22.82
C GLN A 9 5.02 -19.48 22.95
N PHE A 10 4.13 -19.11 22.03
CA PHE A 10 3.41 -17.84 21.97
C PHE A 10 1.94 -18.08 21.64
N ASP A 11 1.07 -17.11 21.97
CA ASP A 11 -0.32 -17.13 21.53
C ASP A 11 -0.44 -16.73 20.06
N VAL A 12 0.42 -15.80 19.64
CA VAL A 12 0.46 -15.33 18.25
C VAL A 12 1.87 -14.97 17.83
N VAL A 13 2.23 -15.35 16.61
CA VAL A 13 3.45 -14.92 15.91
C VAL A 13 3.08 -14.02 14.76
N ILE A 14 3.65 -12.81 14.72
CA ILE A 14 3.45 -11.82 13.68
C ILE A 14 4.72 -11.77 12.81
N ILE A 15 4.59 -12.02 11.51
CA ILE A 15 5.71 -12.02 10.57
C ILE A 15 5.69 -10.71 9.78
N GLY A 16 6.68 -9.86 10.05
CA GLY A 16 6.86 -8.53 9.50
C GLY A 16 6.74 -7.43 10.56
N ALA A 17 7.82 -6.72 10.84
CA ALA A 17 7.89 -5.57 11.76
C ALA A 17 7.68 -4.24 11.02
N GLY A 18 6.75 -4.21 10.06
CA GLY A 18 6.27 -3.02 9.38
C GLY A 18 5.11 -2.34 10.13
N ALA A 19 4.46 -1.38 9.46
CA ALA A 19 3.34 -0.62 10.01
C ALA A 19 2.24 -1.51 10.60
N ALA A 20 1.67 -2.40 9.77
CA ALA A 20 0.57 -3.27 10.19
C ALA A 20 1.00 -4.26 11.28
N GLY A 21 2.20 -4.86 11.15
CA GLY A 21 2.68 -5.86 12.10
C GLY A 21 2.95 -5.29 13.49
N LEU A 22 3.66 -4.16 13.59
CA LEU A 22 3.91 -3.51 14.88
C LEU A 22 2.63 -3.02 15.54
N PHE A 23 1.73 -2.40 14.77
CA PHE A 23 0.47 -1.93 15.32
C PHE A 23 -0.41 -3.08 15.81
N CYS A 24 -0.53 -4.18 15.03
CA CYS A 24 -1.23 -5.38 15.45
C CYS A 24 -0.63 -5.97 16.73
N ALA A 25 0.71 -6.03 16.82
CA ALA A 25 1.42 -6.57 17.96
C ALA A 25 1.15 -5.78 19.24
N GLY A 26 1.24 -4.44 19.16
CA GLY A 26 0.96 -3.57 20.30
C GLY A 26 -0.48 -3.76 20.82
N VAL A 27 -1.46 -3.73 19.92
CA VAL A 27 -2.88 -3.91 20.29
C VAL A 27 -3.15 -5.31 20.86
N ALA A 28 -2.60 -6.36 20.27
CA ALA A 28 -2.79 -7.74 20.72
C ALA A 28 -2.09 -7.99 22.06
N GLY A 29 -0.86 -7.50 22.24
CA GLY A 29 -0.12 -7.62 23.49
C GLY A 29 -0.81 -6.90 24.65
N GLN A 30 -1.27 -5.68 24.45
CA GLN A 30 -2.05 -4.93 25.44
C GLN A 30 -3.41 -5.57 25.77
N ALA A 31 -3.92 -6.43 24.86
CA ALA A 31 -5.11 -7.25 25.13
C ALA A 31 -4.81 -8.53 25.94
N GLY A 32 -3.54 -8.76 26.33
CA GLY A 32 -3.11 -9.88 27.19
C GLY A 32 -2.56 -11.09 26.44
N LEU A 33 -2.39 -11.03 25.11
CA LEU A 33 -1.79 -12.10 24.33
C LEU A 33 -0.26 -12.09 24.43
N LYS A 34 0.35 -13.28 24.52
CA LYS A 34 1.80 -13.45 24.41
C LYS A 34 2.21 -13.39 22.94
N VAL A 35 2.74 -12.24 22.53
CA VAL A 35 3.02 -11.91 21.12
C VAL A 35 4.52 -11.96 20.83
N LEU A 36 4.87 -12.58 19.70
CA LEU A 36 6.20 -12.49 19.09
C LEU A 36 6.11 -11.83 17.71
N VAL A 37 6.91 -10.81 17.46
CA VAL A 37 7.13 -10.22 16.12
C VAL A 37 8.47 -10.73 15.58
N ILE A 38 8.45 -11.22 14.34
CA ILE A 38 9.66 -11.67 13.62
C ILE A 38 9.83 -10.83 12.36
N ASP A 39 11.04 -10.33 12.11
CA ASP A 39 11.40 -9.69 10.84
C ASP A 39 12.82 -10.05 10.44
N HIS A 40 13.01 -10.33 9.14
CA HIS A 40 14.32 -10.68 8.58
C HIS A 40 15.24 -9.48 8.38
N SER A 41 14.67 -8.27 8.31
CA SER A 41 15.42 -7.02 8.14
C SER A 41 16.10 -6.60 9.43
N ASP A 42 17.28 -6.02 9.35
CA ASP A 42 17.97 -5.38 10.48
C ASP A 42 17.33 -4.05 10.90
N LYS A 43 16.58 -3.40 9.98
CA LYS A 43 15.94 -2.11 10.19
C LYS A 43 14.44 -2.25 10.37
N VAL A 44 13.96 -1.81 11.52
CA VAL A 44 12.54 -1.84 11.83
C VAL A 44 11.77 -0.78 11.03
N ALA A 45 10.62 -1.18 10.47
CA ALA A 45 9.64 -0.28 9.83
C ALA A 45 10.22 0.65 8.76
N GLU A 46 11.18 0.17 7.95
CA GLU A 46 11.94 0.99 6.99
C GLU A 46 11.01 1.70 5.98
N LYS A 47 9.89 1.08 5.59
CA LYS A 47 8.91 1.71 4.70
C LYS A 47 8.23 2.93 5.34
N ILE A 48 8.01 2.93 6.66
CA ILE A 48 7.54 4.11 7.40
C ILE A 48 8.61 5.20 7.35
N ARG A 49 9.86 4.83 7.63
CA ARG A 49 11.01 5.75 7.71
C ARG A 49 11.20 6.57 6.44
N ILE A 50 11.09 5.94 5.27
CA ILE A 50 11.28 6.61 3.98
C ILE A 50 10.04 7.28 3.43
N SER A 51 8.86 6.97 3.98
CA SER A 51 7.58 7.49 3.46
C SER A 51 7.45 8.99 3.69
N GLY A 52 6.69 9.64 2.80
CA GLY A 52 6.42 11.07 2.90
C GLY A 52 7.68 11.96 2.94
N GLY A 53 8.78 11.51 2.33
CA GLY A 53 10.06 12.23 2.38
C GLY A 53 10.70 12.22 3.77
N GLY A 54 10.51 11.14 4.54
CA GLY A 54 11.02 10.98 5.90
C GLY A 54 10.14 11.57 7.01
N ARG A 55 8.92 12.00 6.66
CA ARG A 55 7.95 12.57 7.61
C ARG A 55 6.70 11.70 7.80
N ALA A 56 6.65 10.53 7.25
CA ALA A 56 5.53 9.59 7.28
C ALA A 56 4.16 10.23 6.98
N ASN A 57 3.62 10.01 5.80
CA ASN A 57 2.22 10.35 5.52
C ASN A 57 1.32 9.28 6.16
N PHE A 58 1.05 9.41 7.47
CA PHE A 58 0.57 8.32 8.29
C PHE A 58 -0.94 8.04 8.18
N THR A 59 -1.73 8.96 7.65
CA THR A 59 -3.17 8.77 7.33
C THR A 59 -3.69 9.89 6.43
N ASN A 60 -4.97 9.81 6.08
CA ASN A 60 -5.71 10.88 5.41
C ASN A 60 -7.00 11.13 6.20
N LYS A 61 -7.43 12.40 6.31
CA LYS A 61 -8.69 12.77 7.00
C LYS A 61 -9.93 12.22 6.28
N ASP A 62 -9.87 12.17 4.95
CA ASP A 62 -11.00 11.85 4.08
C ASP A 62 -10.88 10.42 3.54
N VAL A 63 -10.88 9.43 4.44
CA VAL A 63 -10.81 8.01 4.07
C VAL A 63 -12.21 7.44 3.89
N SER A 64 -12.43 6.87 2.73
CA SER A 64 -13.62 6.08 2.41
C SER A 64 -13.26 4.81 1.65
N PRO A 65 -14.13 3.80 1.60
CA PRO A 65 -13.89 2.59 0.81
C PRO A 65 -13.63 2.85 -0.69
N ALA A 66 -14.13 3.96 -1.23
CA ALA A 66 -13.93 4.36 -2.63
C ALA A 66 -12.46 4.72 -2.95
N ASN A 67 -11.65 4.99 -1.93
CA ASN A 67 -10.23 5.30 -2.09
C ASN A 67 -9.35 4.05 -2.18
N PHE A 68 -9.94 2.84 -2.22
CA PHE A 68 -9.22 1.57 -2.26
C PHE A 68 -9.60 0.74 -3.47
N LEU A 69 -8.59 0.15 -4.10
CA LEU A 69 -8.71 -0.81 -5.17
C LEU A 69 -8.59 -2.24 -4.61
N SER A 70 -9.45 -3.12 -5.06
CA SER A 70 -9.46 -4.55 -4.76
C SER A 70 -10.39 -5.26 -5.74
N ASP A 71 -10.16 -6.52 -6.03
CA ASP A 71 -11.12 -7.37 -6.75
C ASP A 71 -12.37 -7.69 -5.91
N ASN A 72 -12.33 -7.37 -4.61
CA ASN A 72 -13.46 -7.40 -3.69
C ASN A 72 -13.61 -6.00 -3.02
N PRO A 73 -14.21 -5.02 -3.70
CA PRO A 73 -14.19 -3.59 -3.30
C PRO A 73 -14.91 -3.30 -1.98
N HIS A 74 -15.69 -4.23 -1.45
CA HIS A 74 -16.41 -4.07 -0.19
C HIS A 74 -15.65 -4.60 1.03
N PHE A 75 -14.57 -5.34 0.83
CA PHE A 75 -13.82 -6.00 1.90
C PHE A 75 -13.31 -5.03 2.97
N CYS A 76 -12.75 -3.91 2.57
CA CYS A 76 -12.12 -2.96 3.49
C CYS A 76 -13.11 -2.21 4.41
N ARG A 77 -14.41 -2.21 4.09
CA ARG A 77 -15.44 -1.41 4.81
C ARG A 77 -15.48 -1.69 6.30
N SER A 78 -15.51 -2.96 6.68
CA SER A 78 -15.64 -3.36 8.09
C SER A 78 -14.44 -2.91 8.92
N ALA A 79 -13.22 -3.10 8.44
CA ALA A 79 -12.02 -2.69 9.16
C ALA A 79 -11.91 -1.16 9.25
N LEU A 80 -12.11 -0.44 8.14
CA LEU A 80 -12.04 1.03 8.09
C LEU A 80 -13.09 1.72 8.98
N SER A 81 -14.27 1.12 9.18
CA SER A 81 -15.30 1.68 10.06
C SER A 81 -14.99 1.45 11.55
N ARG A 82 -14.21 0.43 11.89
CA ARG A 82 -13.86 0.10 13.29
C ARG A 82 -12.58 0.76 13.78
N TYR A 83 -11.72 1.18 12.85
CA TYR A 83 -10.51 1.94 13.16
C TYR A 83 -10.33 3.03 12.11
N THR A 84 -10.75 4.22 12.46
CA THR A 84 -10.84 5.38 11.58
C THR A 84 -9.55 6.23 11.64
N PRO A 85 -9.37 7.19 10.71
CA PRO A 85 -8.29 8.18 10.83
C PRO A 85 -8.27 8.92 12.16
N ARG A 86 -9.44 9.20 12.73
CA ARG A 86 -9.55 9.89 14.04
C ARG A 86 -8.95 9.07 15.18
N ASP A 87 -9.13 7.75 15.14
CA ASP A 87 -8.58 6.85 16.17
C ASP A 87 -7.05 6.86 16.13
N PHE A 88 -6.46 6.85 14.92
CA PHE A 88 -5.01 6.91 14.79
C PHE A 88 -4.44 8.30 15.14
N ILE A 89 -5.13 9.38 14.77
CA ILE A 89 -4.77 10.75 15.18
C ILE A 89 -4.79 10.84 16.70
N ALA A 90 -5.83 10.33 17.37
CA ALA A 90 -5.90 10.32 18.83
C ALA A 90 -4.74 9.55 19.48
N LEU A 91 -4.27 8.48 18.83
CA LEU A 91 -3.07 7.76 19.29
C LEU A 91 -1.80 8.60 19.14
N MET A 92 -1.64 9.33 18.03
CA MET A 92 -0.52 10.26 17.82
C MET A 92 -0.53 11.37 18.87
N ASP A 93 -1.70 11.94 19.15
CA ASP A 93 -1.90 12.99 20.17
C ASP A 93 -1.59 12.47 21.58
N LYS A 94 -2.03 11.24 21.92
CA LYS A 94 -1.70 10.56 23.18
C LYS A 94 -0.19 10.49 23.41
N HIS A 95 0.59 10.30 22.36
CA HIS A 95 2.04 10.24 22.41
C HIS A 95 2.74 11.60 22.22
N GLY A 96 1.97 12.68 22.08
CA GLY A 96 2.50 14.04 21.92
C GLY A 96 3.24 14.24 20.60
N ILE A 97 2.90 13.48 19.55
CA ILE A 97 3.55 13.58 18.24
C ILE A 97 2.87 14.68 17.42
N ALA A 98 3.61 15.77 17.20
CA ALA A 98 3.14 16.88 16.39
C ALA A 98 3.00 16.49 14.92
N HIS A 99 1.90 16.93 14.31
CA HIS A 99 1.58 16.61 12.92
C HIS A 99 0.75 17.73 12.27
N HIS A 100 0.79 17.79 10.95
CA HIS A 100 0.04 18.78 10.17
C HIS A 100 -0.62 18.17 8.94
N GLU A 101 -1.63 18.84 8.44
CA GLU A 101 -2.21 18.57 7.12
C GLU A 101 -1.43 19.34 6.06
N LYS A 102 -0.95 18.64 5.05
CA LYS A 102 -0.21 19.24 3.94
C LYS A 102 -1.11 19.62 2.77
N HIS A 103 -1.91 18.68 2.28
CA HIS A 103 -2.72 18.81 1.08
C HIS A 103 -3.79 17.71 1.03
N LYS A 104 -5.02 18.03 0.65
CA LYS A 104 -6.12 17.05 0.43
C LYS A 104 -6.26 16.03 1.57
N GLY A 105 -6.28 16.48 2.82
CA GLY A 105 -6.46 15.62 3.97
C GLY A 105 -5.24 14.78 4.39
N GLN A 106 -4.12 14.86 3.69
CA GLN A 106 -2.91 14.08 3.98
C GLN A 106 -2.23 14.58 5.26
N LEU A 107 -2.00 13.71 6.22
CA LEU A 107 -1.38 14.04 7.50
C LEU A 107 0.06 13.51 7.59
N PHE A 108 0.97 14.38 8.00
CA PHE A 108 2.40 14.13 8.12
C PHE A 108 2.90 14.44 9.53
N CYS A 109 3.89 13.68 10.03
CA CYS A 109 4.64 14.09 11.22
C CYS A 109 5.41 15.38 10.94
N ASP A 110 5.44 16.29 11.94
CA ASP A 110 6.15 17.56 11.79
C ASP A 110 7.65 17.39 11.74
N ASN A 111 8.19 16.52 12.60
CA ASN A 111 9.63 16.34 12.76
C ASN A 111 10.15 15.18 11.90
N SER A 112 9.75 13.94 12.22
CA SER A 112 10.34 12.76 11.61
C SER A 112 9.37 11.58 11.59
N ALA A 113 9.50 10.72 10.58
CA ALA A 113 8.89 9.40 10.58
C ALA A 113 9.37 8.50 11.74
N GLN A 114 10.52 8.83 12.36
CA GLN A 114 11.05 8.12 13.51
C GLN A 114 10.12 8.24 14.72
N ASP A 115 9.47 9.39 14.92
CA ASP A 115 8.53 9.61 16.03
C ASP A 115 7.39 8.58 15.99
N LEU A 116 6.86 8.33 14.79
CA LEU A 116 5.83 7.31 14.56
C LEU A 116 6.36 5.89 14.83
N ILE A 117 7.58 5.59 14.40
CA ILE A 117 8.20 4.28 14.64
C ILE A 117 8.40 4.06 16.15
N ASP A 118 8.91 5.05 16.85
CA ASP A 118 9.15 4.99 18.29
C ASP A 118 7.85 4.84 19.08
N MET A 119 6.76 5.50 18.64
CA MET A 119 5.42 5.29 19.19
C MET A 119 4.97 3.85 19.05
N LEU A 120 5.07 3.25 17.85
CA LEU A 120 4.67 1.86 17.63
C LEU A 120 5.49 0.89 18.48
N LEU A 121 6.78 1.14 18.66
CA LEU A 121 7.65 0.34 19.52
C LEU A 121 7.26 0.46 21.00
N LYS A 122 6.92 1.67 21.49
CA LYS A 122 6.41 1.89 22.84
C LYS A 122 5.08 1.16 23.10
N GLU A 123 4.17 1.19 22.12
CA GLU A 123 2.90 0.45 22.22
C GLU A 123 3.14 -1.07 22.26
N CYS A 124 4.14 -1.59 21.52
CA CYS A 124 4.58 -2.99 21.62
C CYS A 124 5.19 -3.30 22.99
N GLU A 125 6.05 -2.43 23.51
CA GLU A 125 6.69 -2.59 24.85
C GLU A 125 5.62 -2.60 25.95
N ALA A 126 4.66 -1.68 25.91
CA ALA A 126 3.52 -1.63 26.84
C ALA A 126 2.68 -2.93 26.81
N GLY A 127 2.63 -3.63 25.68
CA GLY A 127 1.98 -4.92 25.51
C GLY A 127 2.86 -6.12 25.83
N GLY A 128 4.09 -5.96 26.31
CA GLY A 128 5.02 -7.05 26.59
C GLY A 128 5.43 -7.86 25.35
N VAL A 129 5.36 -7.26 24.15
CA VAL A 129 5.67 -7.92 22.88
C VAL A 129 7.15 -8.28 22.80
N GLN A 130 7.46 -9.52 22.48
CA GLN A 130 8.81 -9.92 22.12
C GLN A 130 9.07 -9.65 20.64
N ARG A 131 10.28 -9.21 20.30
CA ARG A 131 10.69 -8.95 18.92
C ARG A 131 12.01 -9.65 18.62
N TRP A 132 11.99 -10.49 17.57
CA TRP A 132 13.18 -11.13 17.01
C TRP A 132 13.51 -10.51 15.67
N GLN A 133 14.55 -9.69 15.69
CA GLN A 133 14.98 -8.93 14.50
C GLN A 133 16.49 -8.58 14.63
N PRO A 134 17.34 -8.90 13.62
CA PRO A 134 16.97 -9.64 12.39
C PRO A 134 16.76 -11.13 12.69
N CYS A 135 15.69 -11.71 12.14
CA CYS A 135 15.39 -13.13 12.26
C CYS A 135 14.53 -13.58 11.07
N GLY A 136 15.06 -14.51 10.29
CA GLY A 136 14.37 -15.11 9.14
C GLY A 136 13.48 -16.27 9.56
N VAL A 137 12.35 -16.44 8.87
CA VAL A 137 11.50 -17.63 8.93
C VAL A 137 11.85 -18.55 7.77
N LYS A 138 12.24 -19.79 8.07
CA LYS A 138 12.66 -20.81 7.10
C LYS A 138 11.49 -21.62 6.56
N SER A 139 10.61 -22.07 7.46
CA SER A 139 9.41 -22.84 7.12
C SER A 139 8.32 -22.66 8.16
N ILE A 140 7.09 -22.91 7.71
CA ILE A 140 5.89 -22.92 8.54
C ILE A 140 5.14 -24.21 8.22
N SER A 141 4.75 -24.97 9.24
CA SER A 141 3.87 -26.12 9.12
C SER A 141 2.66 -25.98 10.04
N PHE A 142 1.56 -26.59 9.68
CA PHE A 142 0.34 -26.62 10.48
C PHE A 142 0.09 -28.04 10.95
N ASN A 143 0.04 -28.23 12.25
CA ASN A 143 -0.21 -29.49 12.91
C ASN A 143 -1.68 -29.53 13.34
N GLU A 144 -2.50 -30.20 12.56
CA GLU A 144 -3.91 -30.45 12.90
C GLU A 144 -3.97 -31.57 13.93
N VAL A 145 -4.50 -31.29 15.09
CA VAL A 145 -4.81 -32.34 16.05
C VAL A 145 -6.15 -32.96 15.64
N LYS A 146 -6.10 -34.13 15.04
CA LYS A 146 -7.30 -34.95 14.85
C LYS A 146 -7.74 -35.40 16.23
N ASN A 147 -8.96 -35.02 16.64
CA ASN A 147 -9.63 -35.62 17.79
C ASN A 147 -9.96 -37.07 17.43
N ASP A 148 -8.99 -37.97 17.48
CA ASP A 148 -9.29 -39.40 17.52
C ASP A 148 -9.88 -39.69 18.88
N VAL A 149 -11.21 -39.76 18.93
CA VAL A 149 -12.04 -40.18 20.09
C VAL A 149 -11.89 -41.67 20.35
N ASN A 150 -10.72 -42.28 20.19
CA ASN A 150 -10.45 -43.68 20.48
C ASN A 150 -9.00 -43.90 20.92
N CYS A 151 -8.65 -43.37 22.10
CA CYS A 151 -7.55 -43.94 22.88
C CYS A 151 -8.11 -44.61 24.12
N TYR A 152 -8.93 -45.65 23.93
CA TYR A 152 -9.07 -46.68 24.92
C TYR A 152 -8.07 -47.78 24.55
N ASP A 153 -6.88 -47.71 25.13
CA ASP A 153 -6.05 -48.89 25.25
C ASP A 153 -6.72 -49.84 26.22
N ASN A 154 -7.33 -50.85 25.66
CA ASN A 154 -7.70 -52.05 26.38
C ASN A 154 -6.42 -52.85 26.63
N ASN A 155 -5.72 -52.54 27.74
CA ASN A 155 -4.99 -53.59 28.48
C ASN A 155 -4.38 -53.05 29.77
N SER A 156 -4.70 -53.81 30.83
CA SER A 156 -4.01 -53.94 32.12
C SER A 156 -4.42 -53.00 33.29
N ASP A 157 -5.00 -53.64 34.23
CA ASP A 157 -5.10 -53.39 35.68
C ASP A 157 -4.03 -52.43 36.24
N PHE A 158 -4.47 -51.21 36.62
CA PHE A 158 -3.81 -50.45 37.69
C PHE A 158 -4.85 -49.59 38.41
N GLU A 159 -4.96 -49.79 39.70
CA GLU A 159 -5.87 -49.09 40.62
C GLU A 159 -5.72 -47.55 40.50
N ALA A 160 -6.85 -46.89 40.36
CA ALA A 160 -6.95 -45.45 40.32
C ALA A 160 -6.67 -44.82 41.69
N SER A 161 -5.58 -44.14 41.85
CA SER A 161 -5.43 -43.09 42.87
C SER A 161 -6.11 -41.82 42.38
N LYS A 162 -7.24 -41.48 43.00
CA LYS A 162 -7.92 -40.19 42.84
C LYS A 162 -7.05 -39.12 43.45
N ASN A 163 -6.40 -38.28 42.64
CA ASN A 163 -6.05 -36.88 42.84
C ASN A 163 -4.88 -36.50 41.94
N ASP A 164 -5.17 -36.19 40.68
CA ASP A 164 -4.35 -35.25 39.96
C ASP A 164 -5.23 -34.58 38.86
N SER A 165 -5.78 -33.41 39.21
CA SER A 165 -6.62 -32.59 38.32
C SER A 165 -5.80 -31.59 37.48
N SER A 166 -4.56 -31.91 37.16
CA SER A 166 -3.68 -31.04 36.43
C SER A 166 -2.90 -31.74 35.33
N GLN A 167 -3.58 -32.07 34.21
CA GLN A 167 -2.99 -32.13 32.88
C GLN A 167 -4.02 -32.60 31.84
N ARG A 168 -5.08 -31.83 31.64
CA ARG A 168 -5.71 -31.83 30.30
C ARG A 168 -4.81 -31.06 29.34
N ILE A 169 -3.86 -31.77 28.74
CA ILE A 169 -3.17 -31.25 27.58
C ILE A 169 -4.23 -31.17 26.48
N HIS A 170 -4.89 -30.03 26.35
CA HIS A 170 -5.65 -29.71 25.14
C HIS A 170 -4.63 -29.62 24.01
N CYS A 171 -4.47 -30.72 23.27
CA CYS A 171 -3.78 -30.71 22.00
C CYS A 171 -4.58 -29.81 21.04
N LEU A 172 -4.24 -28.53 21.02
CA LEU A 172 -4.83 -27.57 20.09
C LEU A 172 -4.04 -27.57 18.80
N SER A 173 -4.74 -27.53 17.67
CA SER A 173 -4.11 -27.31 16.37
C SER A 173 -3.20 -26.09 16.43
N SER A 174 -1.95 -26.23 15.97
CA SER A 174 -0.94 -25.18 16.11
C SER A 174 0.00 -25.15 14.91
N TYR A 175 0.60 -23.98 14.71
CA TYR A 175 1.68 -23.79 13.76
C TYR A 175 3.02 -24.07 14.42
N GLU A 176 3.88 -24.73 13.68
CA GLU A 176 5.30 -24.82 13.95
C GLU A 176 6.06 -23.95 12.97
N ILE A 177 6.85 -23.02 13.49
CA ILE A 177 7.62 -22.04 12.71
C ILE A 177 9.10 -22.29 12.98
N ASN A 178 9.84 -22.69 11.94
CA ASN A 178 11.29 -22.82 12.02
C ASN A 178 11.92 -21.46 11.66
N SER A 179 12.63 -20.88 12.61
CA SER A 179 13.29 -19.57 12.47
C SER A 179 14.80 -19.68 12.67
N ASP A 180 15.51 -18.57 12.49
CA ASP A 180 16.95 -18.50 12.78
C ASP A 180 17.27 -18.66 14.27
N PHE A 181 16.31 -18.38 15.16
CA PHE A 181 16.50 -18.44 16.60
C PHE A 181 15.86 -19.67 17.27
N GLY A 182 15.38 -20.62 16.48
CA GLY A 182 14.82 -21.88 16.94
C GLY A 182 13.40 -22.14 16.46
N ILE A 183 12.78 -23.17 17.04
CA ILE A 183 11.43 -23.61 16.71
C ILE A 183 10.42 -22.86 17.59
N ILE A 184 9.36 -22.37 16.97
CA ILE A 184 8.30 -21.62 17.65
C ILE A 184 6.97 -22.34 17.40
N HIS A 185 6.16 -22.49 18.44
CA HIS A 185 4.81 -23.00 18.35
C HIS A 185 3.80 -21.90 18.71
N ALA A 186 2.78 -21.74 17.89
CA ALA A 186 1.70 -20.80 18.15
C ALA A 186 0.38 -21.28 17.51
N PRO A 187 -0.77 -21.10 18.17
CA PRO A 187 -2.07 -21.38 17.57
C PRO A 187 -2.46 -20.37 16.47
N SER A 188 -1.79 -19.23 16.42
CA SER A 188 -2.09 -18.18 15.44
C SER A 188 -0.84 -17.57 14.83
N ILE A 189 -0.89 -17.34 13.51
CA ILE A 189 0.14 -16.61 12.74
C ILE A 189 -0.52 -15.44 12.01
N VAL A 190 0.12 -14.28 12.07
CA VAL A 190 -0.26 -13.08 11.32
C VAL A 190 0.82 -12.76 10.30
N VAL A 191 0.47 -12.78 9.01
CA VAL A 191 1.36 -12.39 7.91
C VAL A 191 1.17 -10.90 7.63
N ALA A 192 2.18 -10.10 7.98
CA ALA A 192 2.21 -8.64 7.87
C ALA A 192 3.41 -8.15 7.04
N THR A 193 3.80 -8.94 6.05
CA THR A 193 5.06 -8.78 5.29
C THR A 193 5.03 -7.65 4.26
N GLY A 194 3.87 -7.01 4.05
CA GLY A 194 3.71 -6.01 2.99
C GLY A 194 3.71 -6.61 1.59
N GLY A 195 3.90 -5.78 0.59
CA GLY A 195 3.97 -6.14 -0.82
C GLY A 195 5.40 -6.21 -1.36
N LEU A 196 5.55 -6.09 -2.69
CA LEU A 196 6.83 -6.21 -3.42
C LEU A 196 7.51 -4.87 -3.70
N SER A 197 6.86 -3.75 -3.35
CA SER A 197 7.40 -2.42 -3.65
C SER A 197 8.67 -2.12 -2.87
N ILE A 198 9.61 -1.45 -3.55
CA ILE A 198 10.92 -1.02 -3.04
C ILE A 198 11.74 -2.22 -2.49
N PRO A 199 12.14 -3.20 -3.32
CA PRO A 199 12.86 -4.40 -2.86
C PRO A 199 14.12 -4.11 -2.03
N LYS A 200 14.74 -2.95 -2.22
CA LYS A 200 15.95 -2.53 -1.49
C LYS A 200 15.77 -2.40 0.02
N ILE A 201 14.53 -2.26 0.49
CA ILE A 201 14.22 -2.15 1.93
C ILE A 201 13.71 -3.47 2.54
N GLY A 202 13.92 -4.60 1.84
CA GLY A 202 13.59 -5.93 2.35
C GLY A 202 12.24 -6.49 1.90
N ALA A 203 11.56 -5.88 0.91
CA ALA A 203 10.32 -6.44 0.36
C ALA A 203 10.59 -7.78 -0.36
N THR A 204 9.81 -8.82 -0.02
CA THR A 204 9.90 -10.16 -0.60
C THR A 204 8.50 -10.73 -0.89
N ASP A 205 8.46 -11.83 -1.63
CA ASP A 205 7.23 -12.57 -1.92
C ASP A 205 6.81 -13.56 -0.81
N PHE A 206 7.46 -13.51 0.35
CA PHE A 206 7.26 -14.48 1.42
C PHE A 206 5.78 -14.65 1.79
N GLY A 207 5.04 -13.57 2.01
CA GLY A 207 3.61 -13.63 2.35
C GLY A 207 2.77 -14.30 1.26
N TYR A 208 3.09 -14.08 -0.01
CA TYR A 208 2.40 -14.72 -1.13
C TYR A 208 2.76 -16.22 -1.24
N ARG A 209 3.99 -16.61 -0.92
CA ARG A 209 4.37 -18.04 -0.84
C ARG A 209 3.62 -18.74 0.28
N ILE A 210 3.47 -18.13 1.44
CA ILE A 210 2.66 -18.67 2.54
C ILE A 210 1.20 -18.81 2.12
N ALA A 211 0.61 -17.80 1.49
CA ALA A 211 -0.75 -17.90 0.98
C ALA A 211 -0.93 -19.10 0.02
N LYS A 212 -0.02 -19.26 -0.94
CA LYS A 212 -0.02 -20.41 -1.87
C LYS A 212 0.15 -21.75 -1.15
N GLN A 213 1.03 -21.82 -0.16
CA GLN A 213 1.28 -23.04 0.63
C GLN A 213 -0.01 -23.53 1.31
N PHE A 214 -0.85 -22.60 1.77
CA PHE A 214 -2.14 -22.91 2.41
C PHE A 214 -3.33 -22.81 1.45
N ASN A 215 -3.10 -22.94 0.13
CA ASN A 215 -4.12 -22.97 -0.92
C ASN A 215 -5.04 -21.72 -0.95
N LEU A 216 -4.54 -20.56 -0.57
CA LEU A 216 -5.24 -19.29 -0.71
C LEU A 216 -5.01 -18.72 -2.11
N ARG A 217 -6.03 -18.09 -2.67
CA ARG A 217 -5.97 -17.43 -3.97
C ARG A 217 -5.12 -16.16 -3.89
N LEU A 218 -4.51 -15.83 -5.01
CA LEU A 218 -3.82 -14.55 -5.21
C LEU A 218 -4.43 -13.81 -6.38
N VAL A 219 -4.64 -12.52 -6.21
CA VAL A 219 -4.79 -11.56 -7.30
C VAL A 219 -3.37 -11.17 -7.73
N GLU A 220 -3.10 -11.26 -9.04
CA GLU A 220 -1.74 -11.04 -9.58
C GLU A 220 -1.12 -9.73 -9.07
N PRO A 221 -0.01 -9.79 -8.33
CA PRO A 221 0.66 -8.60 -7.82
C PRO A 221 1.32 -7.79 -8.95
N ARG A 222 1.15 -6.49 -8.96
CA ARG A 222 1.79 -5.57 -9.90
C ARG A 222 2.17 -4.25 -9.23
N PRO A 223 3.18 -3.53 -9.77
CA PRO A 223 3.57 -2.23 -9.23
C PRO A 223 2.42 -1.23 -9.39
N ALA A 224 2.17 -0.42 -8.36
CA ALA A 224 1.19 0.64 -8.34
C ALA A 224 1.74 1.90 -7.64
N LEU A 225 1.10 3.04 -7.84
CA LEU A 225 1.66 4.34 -7.49
C LEU A 225 3.09 4.46 -8.01
N VAL A 226 3.24 4.27 -9.32
CA VAL A 226 4.52 4.09 -10.01
C VAL A 226 4.63 4.99 -11.23
N PRO A 227 5.80 5.55 -11.56
CA PRO A 227 6.00 6.31 -12.80
C PRO A 227 5.71 5.46 -14.04
N LEU A 228 5.08 6.10 -15.04
CA LEU A 228 4.81 5.50 -16.35
C LEU A 228 5.95 5.80 -17.32
N THR A 229 6.33 4.82 -18.13
CA THR A 229 7.41 4.91 -19.12
C THR A 229 6.88 4.86 -20.53
N PHE A 230 7.66 5.40 -21.48
CA PHE A 230 7.36 5.43 -22.89
C PHE A 230 8.56 4.95 -23.69
N ASP A 231 8.34 4.48 -24.92
CA ASP A 231 9.43 4.11 -25.81
C ASP A 231 10.34 5.31 -26.11
N GLY A 232 11.65 5.03 -26.20
CA GLY A 232 12.67 6.08 -26.29
C GLY A 232 12.43 7.07 -27.44
N GLU A 233 12.08 6.58 -28.63
CA GLU A 233 11.80 7.42 -29.80
C GLU A 233 10.54 8.29 -29.61
N ALA A 234 9.46 7.72 -29.10
CA ALA A 234 8.21 8.45 -28.84
C ALA A 234 8.37 9.50 -27.73
N TRP A 235 9.30 9.29 -26.80
CA TRP A 235 9.54 10.19 -25.66
C TRP A 235 10.62 11.26 -25.92
N LEU A 236 11.47 11.07 -26.95
CA LEU A 236 12.56 12.00 -27.26
C LEU A 236 12.15 13.49 -27.30
N PRO A 237 11.00 13.88 -27.90
CA PRO A 237 10.58 15.27 -27.92
C PRO A 237 10.31 15.88 -26.54
N TYR A 238 10.02 15.05 -25.55
CA TYR A 238 9.63 15.45 -24.21
C TYR A 238 10.72 15.21 -23.16
N ALA A 239 11.78 14.48 -23.51
CA ALA A 239 12.87 14.14 -22.57
C ALA A 239 13.55 15.39 -21.99
N ASN A 240 13.65 16.46 -22.79
CA ASN A 240 14.22 17.74 -22.35
C ASN A 240 13.32 18.52 -21.36
N LEU A 241 12.06 18.07 -21.16
CA LEU A 241 11.16 18.62 -20.14
C LEU A 241 11.39 18.02 -18.75
N ALA A 242 12.30 17.06 -18.59
CA ALA A 242 12.59 16.43 -17.32
C ALA A 242 12.80 17.47 -16.21
N GLY A 243 12.17 17.23 -15.04
CA GLY A 243 12.12 18.15 -13.91
C GLY A 243 11.02 19.22 -13.98
N LEU A 244 10.29 19.34 -15.10
CA LEU A 244 9.16 20.24 -15.21
C LEU A 244 7.93 19.62 -14.53
N ALA A 245 7.28 20.38 -13.66
CA ALA A 245 6.04 20.02 -13.01
C ALA A 245 4.95 21.05 -13.29
N LEU A 246 3.69 20.59 -13.42
CA LEU A 246 2.52 21.46 -13.59
C LEU A 246 1.25 20.73 -13.13
N PRO A 247 0.22 21.49 -12.66
CA PRO A 247 -1.09 20.93 -12.38
C PRO A 247 -1.79 20.46 -13.65
N VAL A 248 -2.37 19.26 -13.60
CA VAL A 248 -3.09 18.65 -14.72
C VAL A 248 -4.35 17.96 -14.25
N ILE A 249 -5.26 17.67 -15.20
CA ILE A 249 -6.24 16.60 -15.06
C ILE A 249 -5.75 15.42 -15.88
N ILE A 250 -5.63 14.25 -15.26
CA ILE A 250 -5.24 13.01 -15.92
C ILE A 250 -6.36 11.98 -15.82
N GLU A 251 -6.61 11.27 -16.89
CA GLU A 251 -7.69 10.29 -16.99
C GLU A 251 -7.21 9.01 -17.66
N THR A 252 -7.84 7.87 -17.30
CA THR A 252 -7.69 6.60 -18.01
C THR A 252 -9.03 5.87 -18.09
N GLY A 253 -9.07 4.85 -18.97
CA GLY A 253 -10.26 4.07 -19.23
C GLY A 253 -11.20 4.69 -20.26
N THR A 254 -12.11 3.87 -20.78
CA THR A 254 -13.14 4.21 -21.75
C THR A 254 -14.53 3.93 -21.19
N LYS A 255 -15.61 4.28 -21.92
CA LYS A 255 -16.98 3.92 -21.50
C LYS A 255 -17.17 2.40 -21.32
N LYS A 256 -16.38 1.57 -22.01
CA LYS A 256 -16.43 0.09 -21.95
C LYS A 256 -15.52 -0.51 -20.87
N SER A 257 -14.60 0.27 -20.28
CA SER A 257 -13.69 -0.23 -19.24
C SER A 257 -14.44 -0.56 -17.94
N LYS A 258 -13.93 -1.49 -17.16
CA LYS A 258 -14.45 -1.81 -15.82
C LYS A 258 -14.28 -0.59 -14.89
N SER A 259 -15.06 -0.53 -13.82
CA SER A 259 -14.99 0.60 -12.86
C SER A 259 -13.61 0.78 -12.23
N ASN A 260 -12.89 -0.31 -11.95
CA ASN A 260 -11.53 -0.29 -11.43
C ASN A 260 -10.43 0.04 -12.46
N GLU A 261 -10.82 0.33 -13.70
CA GLU A 261 -9.94 0.75 -14.79
C GLU A 261 -10.25 2.19 -15.24
N LYS A 262 -11.18 2.88 -14.58
CA LYS A 262 -11.56 4.26 -14.89
C LYS A 262 -11.20 5.13 -13.70
N ALA A 263 -10.47 6.19 -13.99
CA ALA A 263 -10.17 7.20 -12.98
C ALA A 263 -9.88 8.55 -13.65
N SER A 264 -10.10 9.59 -12.86
CA SER A 264 -9.71 10.96 -13.18
C SER A 264 -9.12 11.59 -11.91
N PHE A 265 -7.94 12.22 -12.05
CA PHE A 265 -7.26 12.90 -10.94
C PHE A 265 -6.80 14.28 -11.38
N SER A 266 -7.02 15.26 -10.49
CA SER A 266 -6.52 16.62 -10.63
C SER A 266 -5.37 16.83 -9.65
N GLU A 267 -4.13 16.69 -10.13
CA GLU A 267 -2.88 16.70 -9.34
C GLU A 267 -1.71 17.20 -10.18
N ASP A 268 -0.54 17.35 -9.57
CA ASP A 268 0.67 17.71 -10.29
C ASP A 268 1.24 16.55 -11.08
N LEU A 269 1.59 16.82 -12.33
CA LEU A 269 2.38 15.99 -13.23
C LEU A 269 3.86 16.37 -13.10
N LEU A 270 4.75 15.40 -13.24
CA LEU A 270 6.19 15.61 -13.35
C LEU A 270 6.73 14.91 -14.60
N PHE A 271 7.40 15.65 -15.48
CA PHE A 271 8.16 15.09 -16.59
C PHE A 271 9.48 14.48 -16.10
N THR A 272 9.83 13.31 -16.62
CA THR A 272 11.10 12.63 -16.37
C THR A 272 11.80 12.27 -17.67
N HIS A 273 13.06 11.87 -17.62
CA HIS A 273 13.81 11.43 -18.80
C HIS A 273 13.21 10.19 -19.49
N LYS A 274 12.44 9.36 -18.76
CA LYS A 274 11.86 8.10 -19.27
C LYS A 274 10.36 8.14 -19.47
N GLY A 275 9.70 9.21 -19.05
CA GLY A 275 8.25 9.28 -19.10
C GLY A 275 7.69 10.29 -18.09
N LEU A 276 6.60 9.89 -17.43
CA LEU A 276 5.83 10.75 -16.55
C LEU A 276 5.79 10.21 -15.12
N SER A 277 5.79 11.11 -14.17
CA SER A 277 5.70 10.86 -12.72
C SER A 277 4.88 11.98 -12.06
N GLY A 278 5.03 12.13 -10.74
CA GLY A 278 4.26 13.09 -9.94
C GLY A 278 2.93 12.51 -9.47
N PRO A 279 2.26 13.16 -8.52
CA PRO A 279 1.04 12.65 -7.89
C PRO A 279 -0.04 12.21 -8.89
N ALA A 280 -0.28 12.99 -9.95
CA ALA A 280 -1.25 12.67 -11.00
C ALA A 280 -0.97 11.30 -11.65
N VAL A 281 0.30 11.08 -12.03
CA VAL A 281 0.72 9.85 -12.71
C VAL A 281 0.79 8.66 -11.76
N LEU A 282 1.28 8.87 -10.54
CA LEU A 282 1.30 7.81 -9.52
C LEU A 282 -0.13 7.31 -9.25
N GLN A 283 -1.09 8.21 -9.07
CA GLN A 283 -2.51 7.84 -8.89
C GLN A 283 -3.05 7.04 -10.08
N ILE A 284 -2.90 7.57 -11.30
CA ILE A 284 -3.49 6.94 -12.48
C ILE A 284 -2.85 5.60 -12.82
N SER A 285 -1.58 5.37 -12.47
CA SER A 285 -0.86 4.13 -12.72
C SER A 285 -1.52 2.91 -12.07
N SER A 286 -2.20 3.09 -10.95
CA SER A 286 -2.96 2.03 -10.27
C SER A 286 -4.18 1.56 -11.07
N PHE A 287 -4.74 2.43 -11.91
CA PHE A 287 -5.90 2.17 -12.76
C PHE A 287 -5.51 1.80 -14.20
N TRP A 288 -4.35 2.28 -14.65
CA TRP A 288 -3.84 2.00 -15.99
C TRP A 288 -3.58 0.50 -16.19
N ARG A 289 -3.84 0.02 -17.39
CA ARG A 289 -3.53 -1.34 -17.85
C ARG A 289 -2.61 -1.27 -19.06
N GLU A 290 -1.80 -2.31 -19.25
CA GLU A 290 -0.91 -2.42 -20.41
C GLU A 290 -1.65 -2.15 -21.71
N ASN A 291 -1.04 -1.37 -22.60
CA ASN A 291 -1.61 -0.87 -23.84
C ASN A 291 -2.81 0.08 -23.67
N GLY A 292 -3.15 0.48 -22.45
CA GLY A 292 -4.19 1.47 -22.19
C GLY A 292 -3.70 2.89 -22.42
N THR A 293 -4.60 3.74 -22.90
CA THR A 293 -4.34 5.17 -23.13
C THR A 293 -4.60 5.97 -21.85
N ILE A 294 -3.75 6.95 -21.57
CA ILE A 294 -4.00 8.03 -20.63
C ILE A 294 -4.28 9.33 -21.39
N ARG A 295 -5.14 10.17 -20.86
CA ARG A 295 -5.46 11.50 -21.39
C ARG A 295 -5.10 12.56 -20.36
N LEU A 296 -4.48 13.64 -20.82
CA LEU A 296 -4.02 14.73 -19.98
C LEU A 296 -4.61 16.06 -20.48
N ASN A 297 -5.19 16.81 -19.55
CA ASN A 297 -5.43 18.23 -19.74
C ASN A 297 -4.29 18.99 -19.04
N LEU A 298 -3.42 19.62 -19.82
CA LEU A 298 -2.23 20.33 -19.37
C LEU A 298 -2.49 21.77 -18.95
N ALA A 299 -3.70 22.27 -19.17
CA ALA A 299 -4.15 23.62 -18.76
C ALA A 299 -5.57 23.54 -18.17
N PRO A 300 -5.77 22.79 -17.06
CA PRO A 300 -7.08 22.67 -16.45
C PRO A 300 -7.58 24.05 -15.99
N ASN A 301 -8.89 24.26 -16.09
CA ASN A 301 -9.56 25.52 -15.76
C ASN A 301 -9.21 26.72 -16.68
N THR A 302 -8.61 26.48 -17.85
CA THR A 302 -8.22 27.53 -18.80
C THR A 302 -8.83 27.23 -20.16
N ASP A 303 -9.64 28.13 -20.68
CA ASP A 303 -10.08 28.08 -22.08
C ASP A 303 -8.95 28.59 -22.96
N VAL A 304 -8.02 27.67 -23.27
CA VAL A 304 -6.81 28.00 -24.04
C VAL A 304 -7.18 28.54 -25.43
N LEU A 305 -8.21 27.98 -26.08
CA LEU A 305 -8.62 28.41 -27.41
C LEU A 305 -9.11 29.87 -27.40
N ALA A 306 -10.01 30.20 -26.48
CA ALA A 306 -10.54 31.55 -26.37
C ALA A 306 -9.42 32.57 -26.07
N LEU A 307 -8.47 32.22 -25.21
CA LEU A 307 -7.33 33.09 -24.88
C LEU A 307 -6.39 33.29 -26.06
N LEU A 308 -6.08 32.23 -26.80
CA LEU A 308 -5.25 32.32 -28.01
C LEU A 308 -5.93 33.16 -29.10
N GLN A 309 -7.23 32.99 -29.32
CA GLN A 309 -8.01 33.79 -30.27
C GLN A 309 -8.06 35.28 -29.88
N GLN A 310 -8.23 35.56 -28.57
CA GLN A 310 -8.17 36.91 -28.06
C GLN A 310 -6.79 37.55 -28.27
N SER A 311 -5.72 36.81 -28.01
CA SER A 311 -4.35 37.27 -28.20
C SER A 311 -4.07 37.55 -29.69
N LYS A 312 -4.61 36.75 -30.60
CA LYS A 312 -4.44 36.92 -32.05
C LYS A 312 -4.84 38.33 -32.53
N SER A 313 -5.87 38.91 -31.96
CA SER A 313 -6.36 40.24 -32.35
C SER A 313 -5.54 41.41 -31.75
N ARG A 314 -4.63 41.11 -30.78
CA ARG A 314 -3.99 42.15 -29.98
C ARG A 314 -2.46 42.04 -29.91
N SER A 315 -1.91 40.89 -30.29
CA SER A 315 -0.49 40.60 -30.05
C SER A 315 0.25 40.27 -31.36
N HIS A 316 1.44 40.85 -31.48
CA HIS A 316 2.41 40.51 -32.52
C HIS A 316 3.53 39.59 -32.00
N LYS A 317 3.41 39.11 -30.77
CA LYS A 317 4.37 38.16 -30.21
C LYS A 317 4.24 36.79 -30.85
N LEU A 318 5.26 35.95 -30.71
CA LEU A 318 5.19 34.55 -31.13
C LEU A 318 4.14 33.80 -30.31
N VAL A 319 3.53 32.77 -30.89
CA VAL A 319 2.57 31.88 -30.21
C VAL A 319 3.16 31.30 -28.92
N THR A 320 4.43 30.91 -28.94
CA THR A 320 5.17 30.41 -27.77
C THR A 320 5.10 31.36 -26.58
N ASN A 321 5.30 32.68 -26.84
CA ASN A 321 5.28 33.68 -25.77
C ASN A 321 3.85 33.90 -25.21
N GLU A 322 2.83 33.81 -26.04
CA GLU A 322 1.45 33.88 -25.56
C GLU A 322 1.04 32.61 -24.78
N LEU A 323 1.46 31.45 -25.28
CA LEU A 323 1.22 30.17 -24.61
C LEU A 323 1.92 30.09 -23.24
N ALA A 324 3.10 30.68 -23.10
CA ALA A 324 3.84 30.74 -21.84
C ALA A 324 3.15 31.53 -20.71
N ASN A 325 2.05 32.24 -21.00
CA ASN A 325 1.22 32.88 -19.98
C ASN A 325 0.34 31.85 -19.21
N PHE A 326 0.10 30.65 -19.76
CA PHE A 326 -0.81 29.65 -19.15
C PHE A 326 -0.11 28.32 -18.85
N VAL A 327 1.00 28.01 -19.52
CA VAL A 327 1.79 26.79 -19.27
C VAL A 327 3.27 27.17 -19.09
N PRO A 328 4.10 26.34 -18.44
CA PRO A 328 5.53 26.61 -18.32
C PRO A 328 6.21 26.84 -19.67
N SER A 329 7.11 27.83 -19.78
CA SER A 329 7.74 28.25 -21.04
C SER A 329 8.40 27.10 -21.80
N ARG A 330 9.10 26.18 -21.10
CA ARG A 330 9.70 24.99 -21.72
C ARG A 330 8.66 24.08 -22.37
N LEU A 331 7.46 24.01 -21.81
CA LEU A 331 6.34 23.25 -22.39
C LEU A 331 5.79 23.96 -23.61
N ALA A 332 5.61 25.30 -23.54
CA ALA A 332 5.20 26.12 -24.66
C ALA A 332 6.16 25.95 -25.86
N ASP A 333 7.47 25.99 -25.62
CA ASP A 333 8.50 25.76 -26.63
C ASP A 333 8.36 24.37 -27.27
N ALA A 334 8.23 23.33 -26.47
CA ALA A 334 8.12 21.95 -26.97
C ALA A 334 6.86 21.73 -27.81
N TRP A 335 5.74 22.37 -27.46
CA TRP A 335 4.47 22.23 -28.18
C TRP A 335 4.40 23.04 -29.48
N THR A 336 5.11 24.17 -29.54
CA THR A 336 5.10 25.06 -30.75
C THR A 336 6.25 24.77 -31.70
N SER A 337 7.39 24.26 -31.25
CA SER A 337 8.58 24.03 -32.08
C SER A 337 8.41 22.99 -33.17
N THR A 338 7.47 22.05 -33.01
CA THR A 338 7.22 20.96 -33.96
C THR A 338 6.28 21.34 -35.13
N ASP A 339 5.64 22.53 -35.07
CA ASP A 339 4.69 22.99 -36.06
C ASP A 339 5.10 24.37 -36.62
N ALA A 340 5.55 24.40 -37.87
CA ALA A 340 5.97 25.63 -38.53
C ALA A 340 4.87 26.72 -38.59
N ALA A 341 3.59 26.35 -38.56
CA ALA A 341 2.49 27.29 -38.48
C ALA A 341 2.44 28.04 -37.16
N LEU A 342 2.94 27.42 -36.04
CA LEU A 342 2.97 28.00 -34.71
C LEU A 342 4.25 28.79 -34.41
N GLN A 343 5.24 28.78 -35.32
CA GLN A 343 6.50 29.55 -35.17
C GLN A 343 6.39 30.96 -35.77
N ARG A 344 5.21 31.47 -35.93
CA ARG A 344 4.88 32.79 -36.54
C ARG A 344 4.40 33.76 -35.45
N PRO A 345 4.40 35.08 -35.74
CA PRO A 345 3.66 36.02 -34.93
C PRO A 345 2.18 35.63 -34.83
N MET A 346 1.58 35.86 -33.68
CA MET A 346 0.25 35.42 -33.32
C MET A 346 -0.83 35.87 -34.36
N SER A 347 -0.66 37.10 -34.90
CA SER A 347 -1.53 37.65 -35.93
C SER A 347 -1.59 36.79 -37.20
N ASP A 348 -0.51 36.10 -37.56
CA ASP A 348 -0.31 35.40 -38.84
C ASP A 348 -0.62 33.89 -38.75
N VAL A 349 -0.98 33.41 -37.54
CA VAL A 349 -1.27 31.98 -37.31
C VAL A 349 -2.69 31.66 -37.78
N PRO A 350 -2.88 30.58 -38.57
CA PRO A 350 -4.23 30.14 -38.94
C PRO A 350 -5.07 29.73 -37.74
N ASP A 351 -6.36 30.07 -37.70
CA ASP A 351 -7.26 29.68 -36.61
C ASP A 351 -7.31 28.16 -36.40
N LYS A 352 -7.23 27.39 -37.49
CA LYS A 352 -7.16 25.93 -37.42
C LYS A 352 -5.94 25.45 -36.59
N ALA A 353 -4.78 26.09 -36.76
CA ALA A 353 -3.58 25.71 -35.99
C ALA A 353 -3.72 26.06 -34.52
N LEU A 354 -4.36 27.18 -34.17
CA LEU A 354 -4.66 27.53 -32.77
C LEU A 354 -5.67 26.55 -32.13
N THR A 355 -6.70 26.15 -32.90
CA THR A 355 -7.67 25.14 -32.45
C THR A 355 -6.97 23.81 -32.18
N GLN A 356 -6.14 23.33 -33.08
CA GLN A 356 -5.38 22.09 -32.91
C GLN A 356 -4.40 22.15 -31.73
N LEU A 357 -3.75 23.29 -31.50
CA LEU A 357 -2.88 23.50 -30.34
C LEU A 357 -3.67 23.42 -29.02
N ALA A 358 -4.81 24.11 -28.94
CA ALA A 358 -5.68 24.10 -27.76
C ALA A 358 -6.24 22.70 -27.49
N GLU A 359 -6.67 21.96 -28.50
CA GLU A 359 -7.13 20.57 -28.39
C GLU A 359 -6.01 19.66 -27.88
N ARG A 360 -4.78 19.78 -28.39
CA ARG A 360 -3.63 19.01 -27.92
C ARG A 360 -3.26 19.29 -26.48
N LEU A 361 -3.47 20.51 -25.99
CA LEU A 361 -3.21 20.87 -24.59
C LEU A 361 -4.30 20.38 -23.65
N SER A 362 -5.55 20.42 -24.08
CA SER A 362 -6.69 20.00 -23.26
C SER A 362 -6.97 18.50 -23.32
N ASN A 363 -6.46 17.78 -24.32
CA ASN A 363 -6.69 16.35 -24.53
C ASN A 363 -5.45 15.67 -25.12
N TRP A 364 -4.33 15.73 -24.41
CA TRP A 364 -3.11 15.05 -24.83
C TRP A 364 -3.20 13.56 -24.54
N GLU A 365 -3.32 12.76 -25.58
CA GLU A 365 -3.42 11.30 -25.48
C GLU A 365 -2.04 10.66 -25.59
N LEU A 366 -1.75 9.74 -24.64
CA LEU A 366 -0.52 8.99 -24.59
C LEU A 366 -0.81 7.52 -24.27
N THR A 367 -0.04 6.62 -24.85
CA THR A 367 -0.06 5.20 -24.53
C THR A 367 1.28 4.82 -23.89
N PRO A 368 1.35 4.72 -22.56
CA PRO A 368 2.56 4.25 -21.88
C PRO A 368 2.94 2.85 -22.33
N THR A 369 4.23 2.57 -22.46
CA THR A 369 4.76 1.25 -22.82
C THR A 369 5.10 0.39 -21.60
N GLY A 370 5.08 0.99 -20.40
CA GLY A 370 5.35 0.28 -19.14
C GLY A 370 5.40 1.18 -17.93
N THR A 371 6.02 0.67 -16.88
CA THR A 371 6.26 1.39 -15.62
C THR A 371 7.73 1.26 -15.20
N GLU A 372 8.18 2.07 -14.25
CA GLU A 372 9.52 1.90 -13.64
C GLU A 372 9.61 0.69 -12.68
N GLY A 373 8.55 -0.11 -12.58
CA GLY A 373 8.49 -1.37 -11.84
C GLY A 373 8.56 -1.20 -10.32
N TYR A 374 8.68 -2.33 -9.62
CA TYR A 374 8.69 -2.36 -8.14
C TYR A 374 9.80 -1.52 -7.49
N LYS A 375 10.89 -1.24 -8.20
CA LYS A 375 11.98 -0.39 -7.68
C LYS A 375 11.53 1.04 -7.38
N LYS A 376 10.50 1.51 -8.08
CA LYS A 376 9.97 2.87 -7.99
C LYS A 376 8.50 2.94 -7.57
N ALA A 377 7.83 1.79 -7.52
CA ALA A 377 6.46 1.71 -7.03
C ALA A 377 6.41 2.01 -5.53
N GLU A 378 5.46 2.85 -5.11
CA GLU A 378 5.23 3.09 -3.68
C GLU A 378 4.52 1.90 -3.02
N VAL A 379 3.62 1.23 -3.76
CA VAL A 379 2.81 0.11 -3.26
C VAL A 379 2.68 -0.99 -4.31
N THR A 380 2.18 -2.13 -3.87
CA THR A 380 1.78 -3.25 -4.71
C THR A 380 0.26 -3.30 -4.82
N LEU A 381 -0.26 -3.38 -6.03
CA LEU A 381 -1.66 -3.68 -6.31
C LEU A 381 -1.83 -5.19 -6.48
N GLY A 382 -2.94 -5.76 -6.01
CA GLY A 382 -3.12 -7.21 -5.92
C GLY A 382 -2.56 -7.77 -4.61
N GLY A 383 -2.44 -9.08 -4.51
CA GLY A 383 -2.00 -9.77 -3.31
C GLY A 383 -2.92 -10.93 -2.92
N VAL A 384 -2.97 -11.28 -1.64
CA VAL A 384 -3.85 -12.34 -1.14
C VAL A 384 -5.31 -11.97 -1.38
N ASP A 385 -6.03 -12.84 -2.08
CA ASP A 385 -7.43 -12.60 -2.46
C ASP A 385 -8.32 -12.51 -1.22
N THR A 386 -8.92 -11.37 -1.02
CA THR A 386 -9.72 -11.07 0.16
C THR A 386 -11.01 -11.89 0.27
N ARG A 387 -11.41 -12.60 -0.81
CA ARG A 387 -12.51 -13.59 -0.76
C ARG A 387 -12.16 -14.83 0.05
N ASP A 388 -10.89 -15.05 0.35
CA ASP A 388 -10.41 -16.14 1.21
C ASP A 388 -10.10 -15.68 2.64
N VAL A 389 -10.44 -14.43 2.98
CA VAL A 389 -10.13 -13.79 4.26
C VAL A 389 -11.39 -13.15 4.85
N SER A 390 -11.56 -13.28 6.17
CA SER A 390 -12.67 -12.64 6.90
C SER A 390 -12.45 -11.11 6.96
N SER A 391 -13.42 -10.33 6.49
CA SER A 391 -13.36 -8.86 6.58
C SER A 391 -13.50 -8.33 8.02
N GLN A 392 -13.87 -9.18 8.98
CA GLN A 392 -14.04 -8.81 10.39
C GLN A 392 -12.81 -9.11 11.23
N THR A 393 -12.14 -10.24 10.97
CA THR A 393 -11.05 -10.72 11.81
C THR A 393 -9.72 -10.80 11.09
N MET A 394 -9.68 -10.60 9.77
CA MET A 394 -8.51 -10.82 8.91
C MET A 394 -8.01 -12.28 8.92
N GLU A 395 -8.78 -13.22 9.47
CA GLU A 395 -8.46 -14.64 9.42
C GLU A 395 -8.76 -15.21 8.06
N SER A 396 -7.86 -16.01 7.53
CA SER A 396 -8.06 -16.70 6.25
C SER A 396 -8.91 -17.95 6.42
N LYS A 397 -9.21 -18.66 5.31
CA LYS A 397 -9.85 -19.98 5.33
C LYS A 397 -9.03 -21.02 6.08
N GLN A 398 -7.73 -20.84 6.18
CA GLN A 398 -6.87 -21.67 7.02
C GLN A 398 -6.98 -21.20 8.47
N PRO A 399 -7.49 -22.04 9.40
CA PRO A 399 -7.68 -21.66 10.78
C PRO A 399 -6.39 -21.17 11.45
N GLY A 400 -6.47 -20.04 12.15
CA GLY A 400 -5.33 -19.45 12.85
C GLY A 400 -4.34 -18.70 11.94
N LEU A 401 -4.56 -18.63 10.64
CA LEU A 401 -3.70 -17.89 9.70
C LEU A 401 -4.37 -16.59 9.28
N TYR A 402 -3.74 -15.47 9.59
CA TYR A 402 -4.23 -14.10 9.34
C TYR A 402 -3.34 -13.37 8.35
N PHE A 403 -3.93 -12.45 7.59
CA PHE A 403 -3.19 -11.54 6.70
C PHE A 403 -3.64 -10.11 6.94
N ILE A 404 -2.68 -9.16 7.04
CA ILE A 404 -2.96 -7.74 7.30
C ILE A 404 -2.07 -6.82 6.48
N GLY A 405 -2.57 -5.61 6.20
CA GLY A 405 -1.85 -4.59 5.45
C GLY A 405 -1.75 -4.89 3.97
N GLU A 406 -0.65 -4.47 3.36
CA GLU A 406 -0.44 -4.44 1.91
C GLU A 406 -0.25 -5.84 1.28
N VAL A 407 -0.07 -6.90 2.05
CA VAL A 407 -0.03 -8.27 1.53
C VAL A 407 -1.39 -8.73 1.01
N LEU A 408 -2.48 -8.11 1.47
CA LEU A 408 -3.85 -8.32 0.98
C LEU A 408 -4.11 -7.54 -0.31
N ASP A 409 -5.01 -8.05 -1.16
CA ASP A 409 -5.54 -7.32 -2.31
C ASP A 409 -6.45 -6.15 -1.85
N VAL A 410 -5.84 -5.16 -1.23
CA VAL A 410 -6.44 -3.86 -0.87
C VAL A 410 -5.38 -2.79 -1.01
N THR A 411 -5.52 -1.94 -2.02
CA THR A 411 -4.53 -0.90 -2.35
C THR A 411 -5.17 0.48 -2.30
N GLY A 412 -4.69 1.31 -1.41
CA GLY A 412 -5.16 2.69 -1.25
C GLY A 412 -4.57 3.65 -2.28
N TRP A 413 -5.25 4.75 -2.51
CA TRP A 413 -4.75 5.89 -3.27
C TRP A 413 -3.48 6.47 -2.65
N LEU A 414 -2.81 7.35 -3.39
CA LEU A 414 -1.69 8.14 -2.88
C LEU A 414 -2.19 9.13 -1.81
N GLY A 415 -1.49 9.19 -0.66
CA GLY A 415 -1.79 10.20 0.36
C GLY A 415 -2.28 9.69 1.70
N GLY A 416 -1.64 8.66 2.27
CA GLY A 416 -1.91 8.14 3.61
C GLY A 416 -2.92 6.99 3.68
N TYR A 417 -3.60 6.68 2.60
CA TYR A 417 -4.63 5.64 2.56
C TYR A 417 -4.07 4.24 2.83
N ASN A 418 -2.89 3.91 2.31
CA ASN A 418 -2.25 2.60 2.51
C ASN A 418 -1.82 2.39 3.97
N PHE A 419 -1.40 3.46 4.65
CA PHE A 419 -1.15 3.40 6.08
C PHE A 419 -2.45 3.26 6.88
N GLN A 420 -3.51 3.98 6.50
CA GLN A 420 -4.80 3.82 7.16
C GLN A 420 -5.32 2.38 7.03
N TRP A 421 -5.13 1.74 5.86
CA TRP A 421 -5.44 0.32 5.70
C TRP A 421 -4.59 -0.57 6.61
N ALA A 422 -3.28 -0.26 6.74
CA ALA A 422 -2.41 -1.01 7.64
C ALA A 422 -2.91 -0.95 9.10
N TRP A 423 -3.31 0.23 9.56
CA TRP A 423 -3.87 0.41 10.91
C TRP A 423 -5.20 -0.31 11.08
N ALA A 424 -6.14 -0.11 10.17
CA ALA A 424 -7.48 -0.67 10.25
C ALA A 424 -7.50 -2.20 10.18
N SER A 425 -6.74 -2.80 9.26
CA SER A 425 -6.62 -4.26 9.15
C SER A 425 -5.92 -4.88 10.36
N ALA A 426 -4.88 -4.22 10.87
CA ALA A 426 -4.15 -4.66 12.06
C ALA A 426 -5.02 -4.63 13.32
N PHE A 427 -5.79 -3.56 13.51
CA PHE A 427 -6.76 -3.46 14.60
C PHE A 427 -7.82 -4.57 14.53
N ALA A 428 -8.39 -4.76 13.32
CA ALA A 428 -9.39 -5.81 13.10
C ALA A 428 -8.87 -7.20 13.43
N CYS A 429 -7.61 -7.50 13.05
CA CYS A 429 -6.92 -8.74 13.36
C CYS A 429 -6.72 -8.92 14.87
N ALA A 430 -6.18 -7.89 15.54
CA ALA A 430 -5.94 -7.96 16.97
C ALA A 430 -7.23 -8.17 17.79
N GLN A 431 -8.35 -7.56 17.38
CA GLN A 431 -9.65 -7.81 18.01
C GLN A 431 -10.16 -9.25 17.75
N GLY A 432 -9.93 -9.80 16.56
CA GLY A 432 -10.25 -11.21 16.25
C GLY A 432 -9.44 -12.19 17.09
N LEU A 433 -8.14 -11.92 17.27
CA LEU A 433 -7.25 -12.71 18.12
C LEU A 433 -7.68 -12.67 19.59
N LYS A 434 -8.03 -11.48 20.10
CA LYS A 434 -8.55 -11.30 21.47
C LYS A 434 -9.84 -12.11 21.71
N ALA A 435 -10.78 -12.08 20.79
CA ALA A 435 -12.04 -12.83 20.90
C ALA A 435 -11.79 -14.34 21.03
N LYS A 436 -10.88 -14.90 20.24
CA LYS A 436 -10.49 -16.32 20.35
C LYS A 436 -9.86 -16.68 21.70
N LEU A 437 -9.11 -15.76 22.33
CA LEU A 437 -8.55 -16.00 23.67
C LEU A 437 -9.68 -16.13 24.69
N THR A 438 -10.68 -15.27 24.62
CA THR A 438 -11.81 -15.25 25.55
C THR A 438 -12.68 -16.52 25.43
N GLU A 439 -12.88 -17.02 24.20
CA GLU A 439 -13.61 -18.27 23.95
C GLU A 439 -12.91 -19.52 24.53
N LYS A 440 -11.56 -19.49 24.64
CA LYS A 440 -10.78 -20.59 25.23
C LYS A 440 -10.79 -20.61 26.76
N THR A 441 -11.08 -19.47 27.38
CA THR A 441 -11.09 -19.31 28.86
C THR A 441 -12.49 -19.44 29.44
N SER A 442 -13.53 -19.48 28.60
CA SER A 442 -14.94 -19.75 28.95
C SER A 442 -15.28 -21.23 28.83
#